data_af360d0a720993ae450f440dd6f0b1cb
#
_entry.id   af360d0a720993ae450f440dd6f0b1cb
#
_cell.length_a   1.000
_cell.length_b   1.000
_cell.length_c   1.000
_cell.angle_alpha   90.00
_cell.angle_beta   90.00
_cell.angle_gamma   90.00
#
_symmetry.space_group_name_H-M   'P 1'
#
loop_
_entity.id
_entity.type
_entity.pdbx_description
1 polymer ?
#
loop_
_entity_poly.entity_id
_entity_poly.type
_entity_poly.pdbx_seq_one_letter_code
_entity_poly.pdbx_strand_id
1 'polypeptide(L)'
;MKPFQWGFIGSGHIVRKVARTIAQTEQHSISKIYSRNINSSKLLAEKYNAIVCDSVDEMLNSSEIDGVYIATPQSSHYQYITKCLSARKPVFCEKPAVINVKQLNHCIDIAQKNGVYFSSVMSYKYGPAYIKLKNIIKNGSLGQLKSIYADFGYDVAAMPKRVRLIDPDCAGGVLFEMGVYLVSFANDLCGNLTVDSVKSEILANGVDIYDEFRLTDSNVNCDLVCSFKKVLTAEAKLSFENAEVILPAFYRGCHYNIEYYNGEKEMCEYDFSYQNQFDVV
;
A
#
# COMPACT_ATOMS: atom_id res chain seq x y z
N MET A 1 -0.30 26.99 11.14
CA MET A 1 0.82 26.65 10.22
C MET A 1 0.26 26.62 8.80
N LYS A 2 1.09 26.88 7.78
CA LYS A 2 0.66 26.70 6.38
C LYS A 2 0.46 25.20 6.13
N PRO A 3 -0.64 24.77 5.49
CA PRO A 3 -0.84 23.35 5.16
C PRO A 3 0.24 22.84 4.20
N PHE A 4 0.61 21.57 4.34
CA PHE A 4 1.51 20.87 3.41
C PHE A 4 0.85 20.77 2.03
N GLN A 5 1.53 21.22 1.00
CA GLN A 5 0.99 21.36 -0.36
C GLN A 5 1.35 20.14 -1.21
N TRP A 6 0.37 19.35 -1.58
CA TRP A 6 0.57 18.16 -2.39
C TRP A 6 0.46 18.42 -3.89
N GLY A 7 1.40 17.88 -4.67
CA GLY A 7 1.25 17.63 -6.10
C GLY A 7 0.76 16.20 -6.33
N PHE A 8 -0.34 16.01 -7.06
CA PHE A 8 -0.89 14.69 -7.36
C PHE A 8 -0.56 14.25 -8.78
N ILE A 9 0.07 13.08 -8.93
CA ILE A 9 0.29 12.42 -10.23
C ILE A 9 -0.68 11.24 -10.34
N GLY A 10 -1.72 11.43 -11.16
CA GLY A 10 -2.84 10.52 -11.34
C GLY A 10 -4.19 11.16 -11.00
N SER A 11 -5.28 10.59 -11.51
CA SER A 11 -6.65 11.06 -11.25
C SER A 11 -7.65 9.89 -11.12
N GLY A 12 -7.13 8.69 -10.81
CA GLY A 12 -7.87 7.44 -10.69
C GLY A 12 -8.73 7.34 -9.42
N HIS A 13 -9.27 6.14 -9.18
CA HIS A 13 -10.18 5.88 -8.06
C HIS A 13 -9.52 6.13 -6.70
N ILE A 14 -8.28 5.67 -6.51
CA ILE A 14 -7.59 5.84 -5.23
C ILE A 14 -7.25 7.32 -4.97
N VAL A 15 -6.83 8.06 -6.00
CA VAL A 15 -6.58 9.51 -5.89
C VAL A 15 -7.81 10.25 -5.37
N ARG A 16 -9.01 9.91 -5.87
CA ARG A 16 -10.26 10.54 -5.42
C ARG A 16 -10.59 10.25 -3.96
N LYS A 17 -10.26 9.05 -3.47
CA LYS A 17 -10.43 8.70 -2.06
C LYS A 17 -9.46 9.48 -1.17
N VAL A 18 -8.18 9.49 -1.53
CA VAL A 18 -7.13 10.22 -0.82
C VAL A 18 -7.39 11.72 -0.84
N ALA A 19 -7.76 12.27 -1.99
CA ALA A 19 -8.10 13.69 -2.11
C ALA A 19 -9.25 14.11 -1.19
N ARG A 20 -10.27 13.25 -1.04
CA ARG A 20 -11.38 13.50 -0.11
C ARG A 20 -10.88 13.56 1.33
N THR A 21 -10.00 12.67 1.72
CA THR A 21 -9.45 12.62 3.08
C THR A 21 -8.57 13.83 3.35
N ILE A 22 -7.67 14.18 2.43
CA ILE A 22 -6.80 15.37 2.56
C ILE A 22 -7.65 16.66 2.70
N ALA A 23 -8.72 16.78 1.94
CA ALA A 23 -9.59 17.97 2.01
C ALA A 23 -10.39 18.09 3.33
N GLN A 24 -10.37 17.10 4.19
CA GLN A 24 -11.01 17.13 5.51
C GLN A 24 -10.06 17.61 6.63
N THR A 25 -8.80 17.89 6.31
CA THR A 25 -7.78 18.31 7.27
C THR A 25 -7.34 19.75 7.00
N GLU A 26 -6.91 20.45 8.03
CA GLU A 26 -6.26 21.77 7.90
C GLU A 26 -4.74 21.65 7.68
N GLN A 27 -4.18 20.47 7.87
CA GLN A 27 -2.73 20.22 7.80
C GLN A 27 -2.23 19.99 6.38
N HIS A 28 -3.11 19.58 5.46
CA HIS A 28 -2.77 19.21 4.10
C HIS A 28 -3.70 19.85 3.08
N SER A 29 -3.19 20.19 1.89
CA SER A 29 -4.00 20.62 0.76
C SER A 29 -3.44 20.09 -0.56
N ILE A 30 -4.27 20.06 -1.60
CA ILE A 30 -3.89 19.65 -2.95
C ILE A 30 -3.68 20.93 -3.76
N SER A 31 -2.45 21.19 -4.15
CA SER A 31 -2.10 22.41 -4.90
C SER A 31 -2.11 22.15 -6.42
N LYS A 32 -1.53 21.05 -6.86
CA LYS A 32 -1.37 20.75 -8.30
C LYS A 32 -1.73 19.31 -8.63
N ILE A 33 -2.26 19.10 -9.85
CA ILE A 33 -2.66 17.78 -10.34
C ILE A 33 -2.16 17.58 -11.77
N TYR A 34 -1.50 16.45 -12.01
CA TYR A 34 -1.16 15.99 -13.33
C TYR A 34 -1.75 14.60 -13.60
N SER A 35 -2.34 14.40 -14.76
CA SER A 35 -2.73 13.07 -15.26
C SER A 35 -2.84 13.07 -16.78
N ARG A 36 -2.53 11.94 -17.40
CA ARG A 36 -2.77 11.73 -18.86
C ARG A 36 -4.23 11.93 -19.25
N ASN A 37 -5.17 11.71 -18.33
CA ASN A 37 -6.60 12.00 -18.56
C ASN A 37 -6.92 13.41 -18.05
N ILE A 38 -6.78 14.39 -18.93
CA ILE A 38 -6.97 15.81 -18.61
C ILE A 38 -8.38 16.13 -18.08
N ASN A 39 -9.43 15.47 -18.61
CA ASN A 39 -10.79 15.70 -18.15
C ASN A 39 -10.99 15.25 -16.71
N SER A 40 -10.42 14.10 -16.34
CA SER A 40 -10.46 13.62 -14.96
C SER A 40 -9.66 14.51 -14.01
N SER A 41 -8.54 15.09 -14.46
CA SER A 41 -7.74 16.06 -13.68
C SER A 41 -8.50 17.35 -13.46
N LYS A 42 -9.16 17.90 -14.49
CA LYS A 42 -9.96 19.12 -14.38
C LYS A 42 -11.09 18.99 -13.37
N LEU A 43 -11.85 17.89 -13.42
CA LEU A 43 -12.91 17.62 -12.43
C LEU A 43 -12.39 17.51 -10.98
N LEU A 44 -11.21 16.93 -10.82
CA LEU A 44 -10.60 16.81 -9.50
C LEU A 44 -10.06 18.17 -9.02
N ALA A 45 -9.42 18.92 -9.90
CA ALA A 45 -8.86 20.23 -9.62
C ALA A 45 -9.95 21.25 -9.24
N GLU A 46 -11.04 21.30 -10.00
CA GLU A 46 -12.20 22.16 -9.69
C GLU A 46 -12.75 21.87 -8.29
N LYS A 47 -12.88 20.58 -7.94
CA LYS A 47 -13.43 20.16 -6.66
C LYS A 47 -12.57 20.57 -5.47
N TYR A 48 -11.24 20.62 -5.61
CA TYR A 48 -10.30 20.86 -4.53
C TYR A 48 -9.51 22.17 -4.68
N ASN A 49 -9.94 23.04 -5.59
CA ASN A 49 -9.30 24.31 -5.90
C ASN A 49 -7.80 24.17 -6.22
N ALA A 50 -7.45 23.11 -6.97
CA ALA A 50 -6.10 22.82 -7.39
C ALA A 50 -5.85 23.26 -8.84
N ILE A 51 -4.58 23.37 -9.24
CA ILE A 51 -4.18 23.72 -10.60
C ILE A 51 -3.86 22.45 -11.38
N VAL A 52 -4.40 22.31 -12.60
CA VAL A 52 -4.02 21.25 -13.52
C VAL A 52 -2.73 21.63 -14.23
N CYS A 53 -1.73 20.76 -14.17
CA CYS A 53 -0.47 20.92 -14.90
C CYS A 53 -0.50 20.16 -16.23
N ASP A 54 0.09 20.72 -17.28
CA ASP A 54 0.20 20.09 -18.58
C ASP A 54 1.31 19.04 -18.62
N SER A 55 2.28 19.14 -17.70
CA SER A 55 3.37 18.16 -17.54
C SER A 55 3.78 17.97 -16.09
N VAL A 56 4.46 16.84 -15.83
CA VAL A 56 5.09 16.61 -14.51
C VAL A 56 6.21 17.63 -14.27
N ASP A 57 6.96 17.98 -15.30
CA ASP A 57 8.07 18.93 -15.17
C ASP A 57 7.57 20.33 -14.78
N GLU A 58 6.43 20.78 -15.32
CA GLU A 58 5.77 22.01 -14.88
C GLU A 58 5.38 21.95 -13.40
N MET A 59 4.79 20.84 -12.96
CA MET A 59 4.46 20.63 -11.54
C MET A 59 5.69 20.71 -10.66
N LEU A 60 6.78 20.02 -11.02
CA LEU A 60 7.98 19.91 -10.21
C LEU A 60 8.78 21.20 -10.11
N ASN A 61 8.72 22.06 -11.14
CA ASN A 61 9.35 23.39 -11.14
C ASN A 61 8.61 24.39 -10.27
N SER A 62 7.45 24.07 -9.75
CA SER A 62 6.69 24.95 -8.87
C SER A 62 7.23 24.93 -7.44
N SER A 63 7.35 26.13 -6.86
CA SER A 63 7.62 26.31 -5.42
C SER A 63 6.41 26.08 -4.53
N GLU A 64 5.22 25.87 -5.14
CA GLU A 64 3.95 25.74 -4.43
C GLU A 64 3.64 24.32 -3.97
N ILE A 65 4.51 23.33 -4.26
CA ILE A 65 4.35 21.96 -3.79
C ILE A 65 5.49 21.59 -2.85
N ASP A 66 5.12 20.97 -1.72
CA ASP A 66 6.05 20.49 -0.70
C ASP A 66 6.40 19.00 -0.92
N GLY A 67 5.47 18.20 -1.48
CA GLY A 67 5.68 16.80 -1.82
C GLY A 67 4.75 16.31 -2.91
N VAL A 68 4.99 15.08 -3.39
CA VAL A 68 4.25 14.47 -4.51
C VAL A 68 3.63 13.14 -4.09
N TYR A 69 2.33 12.99 -4.34
CA TYR A 69 1.61 11.72 -4.24
C TYR A 69 1.43 11.11 -5.63
N ILE A 70 1.91 9.89 -5.83
CA ILE A 70 1.86 9.16 -7.10
C ILE A 70 0.87 8.01 -7.00
N ALA A 71 -0.15 7.99 -7.86
CA ALA A 71 -1.14 6.93 -7.94
C ALA A 71 -1.59 6.70 -9.39
N THR A 72 -0.66 6.26 -10.20
CA THR A 72 -0.81 5.83 -11.60
C THR A 72 -0.81 4.30 -11.70
N PRO A 73 -0.91 3.67 -12.88
CA PRO A 73 -0.58 2.25 -13.02
C PRO A 73 0.86 1.94 -12.59
N GLN A 74 1.08 0.78 -11.98
CA GLN A 74 2.36 0.37 -11.36
C GLN A 74 3.55 0.48 -12.33
N SER A 75 3.34 0.11 -13.61
CA SER A 75 4.37 0.18 -14.64
C SER A 75 4.95 1.58 -14.85
N SER A 76 4.24 2.63 -14.48
CA SER A 76 4.68 4.02 -14.63
C SER A 76 5.22 4.66 -13.35
N HIS A 77 5.15 4.00 -12.19
CA HIS A 77 5.58 4.56 -10.91
C HIS A 77 7.06 4.96 -10.93
N TYR A 78 7.94 4.04 -11.36
CA TYR A 78 9.38 4.25 -11.36
C TYR A 78 9.81 5.53 -12.07
N GLN A 79 9.26 5.81 -13.27
CA GLN A 79 9.62 7.02 -14.01
C GLN A 79 9.19 8.31 -13.30
N TYR A 80 8.03 8.30 -12.62
CA TYR A 80 7.57 9.48 -11.88
C TYR A 80 8.31 9.63 -10.55
N ILE A 81 8.58 8.54 -9.84
CA ILE A 81 9.38 8.57 -8.60
C ILE A 81 10.76 9.17 -8.87
N THR A 82 11.48 8.66 -9.88
CA THR A 82 12.83 9.14 -10.20
C THR A 82 12.86 10.61 -10.60
N LYS A 83 11.87 11.08 -11.36
CA LYS A 83 11.72 12.52 -11.71
C LYS A 83 11.52 13.37 -10.45
N CYS A 84 10.58 13.00 -9.57
CA CYS A 84 10.26 13.76 -8.36
C CYS A 84 11.46 13.82 -7.41
N LEU A 85 12.10 12.68 -7.14
CA LEU A 85 13.26 12.60 -6.26
C LEU A 85 14.46 13.39 -6.82
N SER A 86 14.67 13.37 -8.15
CA SER A 86 15.71 14.16 -8.82
C SER A 86 15.44 15.67 -8.72
N ALA A 87 14.18 16.07 -8.73
CA ALA A 87 13.75 17.46 -8.48
C ALA A 87 13.69 17.83 -6.97
N ARG A 88 14.26 16.96 -6.11
CA ARG A 88 14.26 17.12 -4.64
C ARG A 88 12.88 17.30 -4.02
N LYS A 89 11.86 16.63 -4.58
CA LYS A 89 10.52 16.60 -4.00
C LYS A 89 10.31 15.28 -3.26
N PRO A 90 9.88 15.31 -1.98
CA PRO A 90 9.43 14.12 -1.25
C PRO A 90 8.36 13.36 -2.01
N VAL A 91 8.39 12.02 -1.94
CA VAL A 91 7.48 11.16 -2.70
C VAL A 91 6.75 10.17 -1.81
N PHE A 92 5.43 10.17 -1.91
CA PHE A 92 4.53 9.10 -1.51
C PHE A 92 4.00 8.41 -2.76
N CYS A 93 4.33 7.13 -2.95
CA CYS A 93 3.88 6.38 -4.11
C CYS A 93 2.97 5.22 -3.69
N GLU A 94 1.85 5.03 -4.41
CA GLU A 94 0.99 3.86 -4.22
C GLU A 94 1.76 2.54 -4.40
N LYS A 95 1.25 1.53 -3.75
CA LYS A 95 1.79 0.17 -3.77
C LYS A 95 1.49 -0.56 -5.10
N PRO A 96 2.39 -1.43 -5.56
CA PRO A 96 3.82 -1.44 -5.24
C PRO A 96 4.50 -0.21 -5.83
N ALA A 97 5.46 0.38 -5.11
CA ALA A 97 6.13 1.58 -5.59
C ALA A 97 6.88 1.34 -6.90
N VAL A 98 7.43 0.13 -7.07
CA VAL A 98 8.18 -0.30 -8.26
C VAL A 98 7.93 -1.79 -8.52
N ILE A 99 8.35 -2.28 -9.69
CA ILE A 99 8.10 -3.67 -10.13
C ILE A 99 9.29 -4.61 -9.94
N ASN A 100 10.44 -4.13 -9.49
CA ASN A 100 11.61 -4.96 -9.19
C ASN A 100 12.60 -4.25 -8.25
N VAL A 101 13.50 -5.05 -7.65
CA VAL A 101 14.50 -4.60 -6.68
C VAL A 101 15.50 -3.59 -7.28
N LYS A 102 15.88 -3.75 -8.56
CA LYS A 102 16.80 -2.81 -9.22
C LYS A 102 16.23 -1.38 -9.28
N GLN A 103 14.95 -1.26 -9.63
CA GLN A 103 14.24 0.02 -9.62
C GLN A 103 14.13 0.57 -8.20
N LEU A 104 13.84 -0.28 -7.21
CA LEU A 104 13.74 0.14 -5.81
C LEU A 104 15.06 0.73 -5.31
N ASN A 105 16.15 0.00 -5.48
CA ASN A 105 17.48 0.46 -5.05
C ASN A 105 17.85 1.79 -5.71
N HIS A 106 17.61 1.95 -7.02
CA HIS A 106 17.85 3.21 -7.71
C HIS A 106 17.01 4.37 -7.15
N CYS A 107 15.75 4.15 -6.82
CA CYS A 107 14.92 5.18 -6.17
C CYS A 107 15.46 5.56 -4.78
N ILE A 108 15.88 4.57 -3.99
CA ILE A 108 16.48 4.79 -2.66
C ILE A 108 17.78 5.60 -2.78
N ASP A 109 18.65 5.24 -3.73
CA ASP A 109 19.91 5.95 -3.97
C ASP A 109 19.67 7.43 -4.33
N ILE A 110 18.70 7.71 -5.20
CA ILE A 110 18.34 9.10 -5.54
C ILE A 110 17.79 9.85 -4.32
N ALA A 111 16.91 9.23 -3.55
CA ALA A 111 16.33 9.83 -2.37
C ALA A 111 17.42 10.19 -1.33
N GLN A 112 18.31 9.25 -1.04
CA GLN A 112 19.44 9.45 -0.12
C GLN A 112 20.39 10.55 -0.60
N LYS A 113 20.79 10.50 -1.89
CA LYS A 113 21.68 11.49 -2.50
C LYS A 113 21.13 12.91 -2.41
N ASN A 114 19.82 13.06 -2.57
CA ASN A 114 19.16 14.37 -2.57
C ASN A 114 18.62 14.78 -1.18
N GLY A 115 18.70 13.90 -0.17
CA GLY A 115 18.20 14.17 1.19
C GLY A 115 16.69 14.36 1.23
N VAL A 116 15.91 13.59 0.44
CA VAL A 116 14.45 13.70 0.36
C VAL A 116 13.77 12.41 0.76
N TYR A 117 12.58 12.54 1.33
CA TYR A 117 11.76 11.40 1.77
C TYR A 117 11.18 10.63 0.58
N PHE A 118 11.20 9.30 0.67
CA PHE A 118 10.55 8.39 -0.26
C PHE A 118 9.87 7.26 0.49
N SER A 119 8.59 7.04 0.23
CA SER A 119 7.83 5.94 0.80
C SER A 119 6.85 5.33 -0.19
N SER A 120 6.71 4.00 -0.12
CA SER A 120 5.57 3.29 -0.68
C SER A 120 4.41 3.32 0.30
N VAL A 121 3.23 3.69 -0.18
CA VAL A 121 2.03 3.75 0.65
C VAL A 121 1.53 2.34 0.94
N MET A 122 1.53 1.99 2.22
CA MET A 122 1.00 0.73 2.73
C MET A 122 0.07 1.05 3.91
N SER A 123 -1.19 1.37 3.60
CA SER A 123 -2.14 2.01 4.52
C SER A 123 -2.32 1.30 5.85
N TYR A 124 -2.28 -0.04 5.90
CA TYR A 124 -2.46 -0.79 7.14
C TYR A 124 -1.39 -0.48 8.20
N LYS A 125 -0.17 -0.10 7.78
CA LYS A 125 0.94 0.22 8.70
C LYS A 125 0.66 1.45 9.56
N TYR A 126 -0.22 2.31 9.09
CA TYR A 126 -0.66 3.52 9.77
C TYR A 126 -2.01 3.34 10.47
N GLY A 127 -2.61 2.17 10.36
CA GLY A 127 -3.87 1.83 11.03
C GLY A 127 -3.69 1.73 12.54
N PRO A 128 -4.54 2.41 13.34
CA PRO A 128 -4.34 2.50 14.79
C PRO A 128 -4.44 1.15 15.50
N ALA A 129 -5.29 0.23 15.03
CA ALA A 129 -5.35 -1.13 15.58
C ALA A 129 -4.06 -1.90 15.31
N TYR A 130 -3.50 -1.78 14.09
CA TYR A 130 -2.25 -2.46 13.74
C TYR A 130 -1.07 -1.94 14.55
N ILE A 131 -0.98 -0.63 14.75
CA ILE A 131 0.06 -0.01 15.61
C ILE A 131 -0.06 -0.53 17.05
N LYS A 132 -1.28 -0.58 17.59
CA LYS A 132 -1.53 -1.12 18.93
C LYS A 132 -1.13 -2.60 19.02
N LEU A 133 -1.54 -3.43 18.05
CA LEU A 133 -1.16 -4.84 17.98
C LEU A 133 0.36 -5.04 17.94
N LYS A 134 1.08 -4.27 17.15
CA LYS A 134 2.56 -4.33 17.12
C LYS A 134 3.18 -4.06 18.47
N ASN A 135 2.62 -3.13 19.26
CA ASN A 135 3.09 -2.87 20.62
C ASN A 135 2.80 -4.06 21.57
N ILE A 136 1.63 -4.71 21.44
CA ILE A 136 1.27 -5.91 22.20
C ILE A 136 2.25 -7.06 21.86
N ILE A 137 2.52 -7.29 20.58
CA ILE A 137 3.49 -8.29 20.12
C ILE A 137 4.89 -8.00 20.69
N LYS A 138 5.33 -6.75 20.60
CA LYS A 138 6.65 -6.32 21.11
C LYS A 138 6.79 -6.47 22.62
N ASN A 139 5.71 -6.32 23.38
CA ASN A 139 5.71 -6.50 24.84
C ASN A 139 5.79 -7.97 25.27
N GLY A 140 5.66 -8.92 24.34
CA GLY A 140 5.83 -10.35 24.58
C GLY A 140 4.66 -11.04 25.29
N SER A 141 3.54 -10.36 25.54
CA SER A 141 2.37 -10.95 26.22
C SER A 141 1.74 -12.13 25.46
N LEU A 142 1.87 -12.15 24.13
CA LEU A 142 1.37 -13.24 23.29
C LEU A 142 2.33 -14.45 23.22
N GLY A 143 3.56 -14.32 23.72
CA GLY A 143 4.63 -15.30 23.51
C GLY A 143 5.21 -15.22 22.10
N GLN A 144 5.92 -16.26 21.66
CA GLN A 144 6.52 -16.30 20.33
C GLN A 144 5.47 -16.52 19.24
N LEU A 145 5.60 -15.80 18.12
CA LEU A 145 4.83 -16.05 16.90
C LEU A 145 5.28 -17.39 16.30
N LYS A 146 4.33 -18.25 15.95
CA LYS A 146 4.56 -19.60 15.38
C LYS A 146 4.21 -19.67 13.91
N SER A 147 3.06 -19.06 13.53
CA SER A 147 2.64 -19.05 12.14
C SER A 147 1.77 -17.84 11.80
N ILE A 148 1.77 -17.52 10.52
CA ILE A 148 0.85 -16.56 9.90
C ILE A 148 0.12 -17.28 8.75
N TYR A 149 -1.19 -17.20 8.75
CA TYR A 149 -2.00 -17.43 7.56
C TYR A 149 -2.63 -16.11 7.16
N ALA A 150 -2.58 -15.75 5.88
CA ALA A 150 -3.32 -14.59 5.39
C ALA A 150 -3.77 -14.80 3.95
N ASP A 151 -4.98 -14.30 3.66
CA ASP A 151 -5.52 -14.36 2.32
C ASP A 151 -6.07 -13.01 1.84
N PHE A 152 -6.04 -12.78 0.52
CA PHE A 152 -6.65 -11.61 -0.07
C PHE A 152 -7.05 -11.86 -1.54
N GLY A 153 -8.33 -11.73 -1.85
CA GLY A 153 -8.80 -12.02 -3.21
C GLY A 153 -10.11 -11.33 -3.58
N TYR A 154 -10.23 -11.02 -4.88
CA TYR A 154 -11.49 -10.63 -5.53
C TYR A 154 -11.75 -11.52 -6.74
N ASP A 155 -12.99 -11.58 -7.18
CA ASP A 155 -13.32 -12.07 -8.51
C ASP A 155 -13.21 -10.90 -9.51
N VAL A 156 -12.09 -10.87 -10.26
CA VAL A 156 -11.84 -9.82 -11.27
C VAL A 156 -12.76 -9.96 -12.47
N ALA A 157 -13.25 -11.15 -12.80
CA ALA A 157 -14.21 -11.36 -13.87
C ALA A 157 -15.53 -10.63 -13.60
N ALA A 158 -15.90 -10.49 -12.33
CA ALA A 158 -17.04 -9.68 -11.90
C ALA A 158 -16.78 -8.15 -11.95
N MET A 159 -15.58 -7.71 -12.33
CA MET A 159 -15.14 -6.31 -12.31
C MET A 159 -14.66 -5.81 -13.69
N PRO A 160 -15.53 -5.74 -14.73
CA PRO A 160 -15.10 -5.47 -16.12
C PRO A 160 -14.36 -4.14 -16.31
N LYS A 161 -14.50 -3.18 -15.41
CA LYS A 161 -13.78 -1.89 -15.44
C LYS A 161 -12.33 -1.95 -14.94
N ARG A 162 -11.85 -3.10 -14.50
CA ARG A 162 -10.51 -3.29 -13.93
C ARG A 162 -9.57 -4.09 -14.82
N VAL A 163 -9.72 -3.94 -16.15
CA VAL A 163 -8.88 -4.61 -17.16
C VAL A 163 -7.38 -4.43 -16.89
N ARG A 164 -6.96 -3.29 -16.36
CA ARG A 164 -5.56 -3.03 -16.00
C ARG A 164 -4.95 -4.07 -15.02
N LEU A 165 -5.80 -4.76 -14.24
CA LEU A 165 -5.32 -5.75 -13.25
C LEU A 165 -4.75 -7.01 -13.90
N ILE A 166 -5.20 -7.30 -15.12
CA ILE A 166 -4.75 -8.45 -15.91
C ILE A 166 -4.00 -8.01 -17.18
N ASP A 167 -3.56 -6.76 -17.24
CA ASP A 167 -2.83 -6.16 -18.34
C ASP A 167 -1.32 -6.12 -18.01
N PRO A 168 -0.46 -6.85 -18.74
CA PRO A 168 0.98 -6.84 -18.51
C PRO A 168 1.62 -5.46 -18.72
N ASP A 169 1.08 -4.63 -19.63
CA ASP A 169 1.59 -3.28 -19.87
C ASP A 169 1.34 -2.32 -18.68
N CYS A 170 0.36 -2.65 -17.87
CA CYS A 170 0.09 -1.97 -16.61
C CYS A 170 0.87 -2.54 -15.42
N ALA A 171 1.71 -3.57 -15.62
CA ALA A 171 2.28 -4.43 -14.59
C ALA A 171 1.18 -5.06 -13.73
N GLY A 172 0.11 -5.56 -14.38
CA GLY A 172 -0.98 -6.29 -13.74
C GLY A 172 -0.47 -7.57 -13.08
N GLY A 173 -1.30 -8.17 -12.24
CA GLY A 173 -1.02 -9.41 -11.55
C GLY A 173 -1.51 -9.39 -10.11
N VAL A 174 -1.91 -10.55 -9.62
CA VAL A 174 -2.47 -10.67 -8.27
C VAL A 174 -1.40 -10.46 -7.21
N LEU A 175 -0.16 -10.84 -7.47
CA LEU A 175 0.96 -10.61 -6.56
C LEU A 175 1.18 -9.10 -6.33
N PHE A 176 1.23 -8.31 -7.39
CA PHE A 176 1.43 -6.86 -7.27
C PHE A 176 0.21 -6.12 -6.71
N GLU A 177 -1.00 -6.60 -6.96
CA GLU A 177 -2.20 -5.91 -6.47
C GLU A 177 -2.56 -6.28 -5.03
N MET A 178 -2.48 -7.56 -4.67
CA MET A 178 -2.90 -8.12 -3.37
C MET A 178 -1.77 -8.79 -2.61
N GLY A 179 -0.98 -9.61 -3.28
CA GLY A 179 0.13 -10.33 -2.66
C GLY A 179 1.13 -9.41 -1.99
N VAL A 180 1.33 -8.20 -2.52
CA VAL A 180 2.17 -7.17 -1.89
C VAL A 180 1.72 -6.81 -0.47
N TYR A 181 0.42 -6.85 -0.15
CA TYR A 181 -0.07 -6.66 1.22
C TYR A 181 0.32 -7.84 2.11
N LEU A 182 0.15 -9.06 1.61
CA LEU A 182 0.44 -10.30 2.32
C LEU A 182 1.94 -10.38 2.68
N VAL A 183 2.80 -10.20 1.66
CA VAL A 183 4.26 -10.21 1.84
C VAL A 183 4.72 -9.09 2.78
N SER A 184 4.20 -7.88 2.56
CA SER A 184 4.54 -6.74 3.42
C SER A 184 4.12 -6.96 4.87
N PHE A 185 2.92 -7.54 5.10
CA PHE A 185 2.38 -7.83 6.42
C PHE A 185 3.22 -8.89 7.14
N ALA A 186 3.49 -10.03 6.50
CA ALA A 186 4.30 -11.09 7.06
C ALA A 186 5.72 -10.60 7.39
N ASN A 187 6.36 -9.90 6.44
CA ASN A 187 7.72 -9.38 6.65
C ASN A 187 7.80 -8.29 7.74
N ASP A 188 6.75 -7.47 7.92
CA ASP A 188 6.71 -6.43 8.96
C ASP A 188 6.60 -7.02 10.37
N LEU A 189 6.06 -8.23 10.51
CA LEU A 189 5.94 -8.95 11.78
C LEU A 189 7.12 -9.89 12.08
N CYS A 190 7.66 -10.55 11.05
CA CYS A 190 8.69 -11.58 11.21
C CYS A 190 10.11 -11.10 10.84
N GLY A 191 10.25 -10.06 10.02
CA GLY A 191 11.54 -9.62 9.52
C GLY A 191 11.99 -10.41 8.28
N ASN A 192 13.19 -10.97 8.29
CA ASN A 192 13.83 -11.55 7.12
C ASN A 192 13.27 -12.94 6.76
N LEU A 193 12.18 -12.96 6.02
CA LEU A 193 11.58 -14.19 5.49
C LEU A 193 12.24 -14.61 4.16
N THR A 194 12.34 -15.91 3.95
CA THR A 194 12.75 -16.53 2.68
C THR A 194 11.59 -17.28 2.04
N VAL A 195 11.61 -17.42 0.72
CA VAL A 195 10.60 -18.20 -0.02
C VAL A 195 10.91 -19.68 0.14
N ASP A 196 9.95 -20.44 0.70
CA ASP A 196 10.02 -21.90 0.81
C ASP A 196 9.37 -22.56 -0.42
N SER A 197 8.14 -22.16 -0.77
CA SER A 197 7.41 -22.71 -1.90
C SER A 197 6.49 -21.70 -2.55
N VAL A 198 6.20 -21.90 -3.84
CA VAL A 198 5.27 -21.08 -4.63
C VAL A 198 4.47 -21.96 -5.57
N LYS A 199 3.16 -21.70 -5.65
CA LYS A 199 2.26 -22.25 -6.65
C LYS A 199 1.48 -21.11 -7.27
N SER A 200 1.58 -20.94 -8.59
CA SER A 200 0.95 -19.86 -9.33
C SER A 200 0.09 -20.36 -10.47
N GLU A 201 -1.01 -19.67 -10.74
CA GLU A 201 -1.75 -19.78 -12.00
C GLU A 201 -1.56 -18.50 -12.82
N ILE A 202 -1.06 -18.69 -14.05
CA ILE A 202 -0.65 -17.60 -14.93
C ILE A 202 -1.49 -17.65 -16.21
N LEU A 203 -2.00 -16.49 -16.65
CA LEU A 203 -2.70 -16.35 -17.92
C LEU A 203 -1.73 -16.48 -19.11
N ALA A 204 -2.28 -16.74 -20.31
CA ALA A 204 -1.49 -16.84 -21.54
C ALA A 204 -0.67 -15.58 -21.86
N ASN A 205 -1.05 -14.40 -21.33
CA ASN A 205 -0.31 -13.15 -21.46
C ASN A 205 0.78 -12.94 -20.40
N GLY A 206 1.03 -13.95 -19.54
CA GLY A 206 2.07 -13.90 -18.52
C GLY A 206 1.67 -13.28 -17.18
N VAL A 207 0.40 -12.87 -17.02
CA VAL A 207 -0.09 -12.25 -15.78
C VAL A 207 -0.59 -13.32 -14.81
N ASP A 208 -0.13 -13.29 -13.58
CA ASP A 208 -0.58 -14.14 -12.47
C ASP A 208 -1.98 -13.75 -12.00
N ILE A 209 -2.83 -14.77 -11.74
CA ILE A 209 -4.22 -14.59 -11.28
C ILE A 209 -4.54 -15.32 -9.99
N TYR A 210 -3.65 -16.21 -9.55
CA TYR A 210 -3.71 -16.91 -8.28
C TYR A 210 -2.30 -17.26 -7.86
N ASP A 211 -1.95 -16.90 -6.63
CA ASP A 211 -0.70 -17.33 -6.01
C ASP A 211 -0.96 -17.86 -4.60
N GLU A 212 -0.35 -18.99 -4.31
CA GLU A 212 -0.22 -19.58 -2.99
C GLU A 212 1.26 -19.77 -2.72
N PHE A 213 1.76 -19.16 -1.66
CA PHE A 213 3.18 -19.22 -1.37
C PHE A 213 3.45 -19.29 0.13
N ARG A 214 4.50 -20.01 0.46
CA ARG A 214 5.03 -20.08 1.81
C ARG A 214 6.30 -19.29 1.93
N LEU A 215 6.31 -18.40 2.93
CA LEU A 215 7.52 -17.71 3.38
C LEU A 215 7.88 -18.26 4.76
N THR A 216 9.16 -18.37 5.06
CA THR A 216 9.63 -18.91 6.34
C THR A 216 10.91 -18.24 6.80
N ASP A 217 11.10 -18.26 8.11
CA ASP A 217 12.40 -18.17 8.77
C ASP A 217 12.64 -19.40 9.64
N SER A 218 13.61 -19.37 10.56
CA SER A 218 13.90 -20.50 11.45
C SER A 218 12.76 -20.85 12.43
N ASN A 219 11.79 -19.95 12.67
CA ASN A 219 10.82 -20.07 13.75
C ASN A 219 9.36 -19.94 13.30
N VAL A 220 9.10 -19.28 12.16
CA VAL A 220 7.75 -18.90 11.72
C VAL A 220 7.50 -19.39 10.29
N ASN A 221 6.33 -19.97 10.07
CA ASN A 221 5.81 -20.26 8.73
C ASN A 221 4.68 -19.29 8.39
N CYS A 222 4.75 -18.70 7.19
CA CYS A 222 3.73 -17.81 6.67
C CYS A 222 3.11 -18.41 5.42
N ASP A 223 1.87 -18.88 5.53
CA ASP A 223 1.09 -19.39 4.39
C ASP A 223 0.20 -18.27 3.86
N LEU A 224 0.45 -17.86 2.62
CA LEU A 224 -0.13 -16.65 2.04
C LEU A 224 -0.84 -16.99 0.71
N VAL A 225 -2.06 -16.48 0.53
CA VAL A 225 -2.88 -16.77 -0.65
C VAL A 225 -3.46 -15.49 -1.24
N CYS A 226 -3.23 -15.25 -2.54
CA CYS A 226 -3.93 -14.17 -3.23
C CYS A 226 -4.62 -14.65 -4.51
N SER A 227 -5.78 -14.05 -4.85
CA SER A 227 -6.63 -14.54 -5.93
C SER A 227 -7.39 -13.43 -6.66
N PHE A 228 -7.34 -13.49 -8.01
CA PHE A 228 -8.26 -12.78 -8.90
C PHE A 228 -9.42 -13.67 -9.38
N LYS A 229 -9.43 -14.96 -8.99
CA LYS A 229 -10.44 -15.94 -9.43
C LYS A 229 -11.66 -16.01 -8.52
N LYS A 230 -11.52 -15.61 -7.27
CA LYS A 230 -12.56 -15.70 -6.24
C LYS A 230 -12.34 -14.67 -5.15
N VAL A 231 -13.43 -14.29 -4.50
CA VAL A 231 -13.37 -13.51 -3.27
C VAL A 231 -12.82 -14.40 -2.15
N LEU A 232 -11.80 -13.90 -1.45
CA LEU A 232 -11.26 -14.50 -0.24
C LEU A 232 -11.67 -13.67 0.98
N THR A 233 -11.33 -14.13 2.18
CA THR A 233 -11.80 -13.51 3.43
C THR A 233 -11.14 -12.15 3.69
N ALA A 234 -9.96 -11.90 3.09
CA ALA A 234 -9.10 -10.77 3.37
C ALA A 234 -8.72 -10.68 4.86
N GLU A 235 -8.52 -11.83 5.47
CA GLU A 235 -8.22 -12.01 6.89
C GLU A 235 -6.77 -12.44 7.08
N ALA A 236 -6.16 -12.02 8.20
CA ALA A 236 -4.91 -12.59 8.67
C ALA A 236 -5.12 -13.25 10.03
N LYS A 237 -4.57 -14.46 10.19
CA LYS A 237 -4.55 -15.26 11.42
C LYS A 237 -3.10 -15.46 11.85
N LEU A 238 -2.83 -15.11 13.10
CA LEU A 238 -1.50 -15.25 13.69
C LEU A 238 -1.60 -16.17 14.91
N SER A 239 -0.82 -17.26 14.91
CA SER A 239 -0.75 -18.18 16.02
C SER A 239 0.50 -17.90 16.86
N PHE A 240 0.28 -17.59 18.12
CA PHE A 240 1.33 -17.36 19.13
C PHE A 240 1.39 -18.50 20.14
N GLU A 241 2.36 -18.48 21.02
CA GLU A 241 2.45 -19.48 22.12
C GLU A 241 1.26 -19.39 23.09
N ASN A 242 0.76 -18.19 23.35
CA ASN A 242 -0.26 -17.94 24.37
C ASN A 242 -1.59 -17.47 23.83
N ALA A 243 -1.73 -17.24 22.51
CA ALA A 243 -2.93 -16.66 21.92
C ALA A 243 -3.04 -16.90 20.42
N GLU A 244 -4.27 -16.80 19.91
CA GLU A 244 -4.58 -16.60 18.51
C GLU A 244 -5.00 -15.15 18.28
N VAL A 245 -4.53 -14.55 17.16
CA VAL A 245 -4.91 -13.20 16.75
C VAL A 245 -5.53 -13.25 15.36
N ILE A 246 -6.70 -12.66 15.21
CA ILE A 246 -7.43 -12.57 13.95
C ILE A 246 -7.56 -11.10 13.56
N LEU A 247 -7.14 -10.76 12.34
CA LEU A 247 -7.28 -9.42 11.77
C LEU A 247 -8.23 -9.46 10.56
N PRO A 248 -9.52 -9.19 10.73
CA PRO A 248 -10.45 -9.00 9.61
C PRO A 248 -10.02 -7.79 8.77
N ALA A 249 -10.09 -7.91 7.44
CA ALA A 249 -9.66 -6.86 6.53
C ALA A 249 -8.26 -6.28 6.90
N PHE A 250 -7.29 -7.18 7.17
CA PHE A 250 -5.96 -6.85 7.70
C PHE A 250 -5.26 -5.71 6.95
N TYR A 251 -5.50 -5.58 5.63
CA TYR A 251 -4.96 -4.54 4.76
C TYR A 251 -5.40 -3.12 5.12
N ARG A 252 -6.36 -2.96 6.06
CA ARG A 252 -6.78 -1.66 6.61
C ARG A 252 -6.08 -1.29 7.91
N GLY A 253 -5.64 -2.28 8.70
CA GLY A 253 -4.98 -2.06 9.99
C GLY A 253 -5.87 -1.47 11.09
N CYS A 254 -7.19 -1.69 10.99
CA CYS A 254 -8.18 -1.03 11.86
C CYS A 254 -8.85 -1.96 12.86
N HIS A 255 -8.65 -3.27 12.74
CA HIS A 255 -9.34 -4.25 13.57
C HIS A 255 -8.43 -5.43 13.91
N TYR A 256 -8.48 -5.90 15.16
CA TYR A 256 -8.00 -7.22 15.58
C TYR A 256 -8.84 -7.79 16.70
N ASN A 257 -8.84 -9.13 16.80
CA ASN A 257 -9.35 -9.90 17.92
C ASN A 257 -8.20 -10.77 18.45
N ILE A 258 -7.99 -10.80 19.77
CA ILE A 258 -7.05 -11.69 20.44
C ILE A 258 -7.85 -12.65 21.31
N GLU A 259 -7.59 -13.94 21.16
CA GLU A 259 -8.10 -14.99 22.03
C GLU A 259 -6.93 -15.66 22.76
N TYR A 260 -6.75 -15.35 24.03
CA TYR A 260 -5.73 -15.97 24.87
C TYR A 260 -6.11 -17.39 25.27
N TYR A 261 -5.16 -18.28 25.36
CA TYR A 261 -5.45 -19.68 25.73
C TYR A 261 -5.87 -19.85 27.21
N ASN A 262 -5.72 -18.83 28.03
CA ASN A 262 -6.31 -18.75 29.37
C ASN A 262 -7.79 -18.39 29.38
N GLY A 263 -8.41 -18.14 28.21
CA GLY A 263 -9.81 -17.78 28.02
C GLY A 263 -10.10 -16.28 27.99
N GLU A 264 -9.11 -15.42 28.21
CA GLU A 264 -9.26 -13.98 28.07
C GLU A 264 -9.39 -13.61 26.58
N LYS A 265 -10.10 -12.50 26.29
CA LYS A 265 -10.28 -11.98 24.94
C LYS A 265 -10.07 -10.48 24.93
N GLU A 266 -9.42 -10.00 23.88
CA GLU A 266 -9.25 -8.57 23.59
C GLU A 266 -9.74 -8.29 22.16
N MET A 267 -10.47 -7.21 21.99
CA MET A 267 -10.90 -6.72 20.68
C MET A 267 -10.54 -5.25 20.53
N CYS A 268 -10.13 -4.87 19.35
CA CYS A 268 -9.81 -3.49 19.01
C CYS A 268 -10.34 -3.15 17.63
N GLU A 269 -11.12 -2.08 17.53
CA GLU A 269 -11.70 -1.61 16.27
C GLU A 269 -11.64 -0.09 16.18
N TYR A 270 -11.26 0.42 15.00
CA TYR A 270 -11.23 1.83 14.65
C TYR A 270 -11.79 2.04 13.26
N ASP A 271 -12.27 3.23 12.98
CA ASP A 271 -12.66 3.65 11.65
C ASP A 271 -11.42 3.74 10.72
N PHE A 272 -11.57 3.25 9.48
CA PHE A 272 -10.50 3.34 8.49
C PHE A 272 -10.41 4.76 7.92
N SER A 273 -9.21 5.34 7.97
CA SER A 273 -8.90 6.62 7.32
C SER A 273 -7.61 6.55 6.52
N TYR A 274 -7.62 7.09 5.30
CA TYR A 274 -6.38 7.34 4.53
C TYR A 274 -5.55 8.49 5.11
N GLN A 275 -6.08 9.29 6.02
CA GLN A 275 -5.37 10.40 6.65
C GLN A 275 -4.16 9.91 7.43
N ASN A 276 -4.30 8.82 8.18
CA ASN A 276 -3.25 8.30 9.06
C ASN A 276 -1.89 8.12 8.36
N GLN A 277 -1.88 7.85 7.06
CA GLN A 277 -0.64 7.71 6.29
C GLN A 277 -0.01 9.06 5.90
N PHE A 278 -0.75 10.15 5.92
CA PHE A 278 -0.27 11.50 5.62
C PHE A 278 0.16 12.27 6.86
N ASP A 279 -0.33 11.89 8.04
CA ASP A 279 0.00 12.53 9.33
C ASP A 279 1.45 12.26 9.77
N VAL A 280 2.20 11.42 9.06
CA VAL A 280 3.62 11.10 9.33
C VAL A 280 4.60 11.96 8.53
N VAL A 281 4.13 12.86 7.68
CA VAL A 281 4.88 13.82 6.87
C VAL A 281 4.83 15.18 7.52
#